data_595c912e5bcce54c03a6bcb69822a413
#
_entry.id   595c912e5bcce54c03a6bcb69822a413
#
_cell.length_a   1.000
_cell.length_b   1.000
_cell.length_c   1.000
_cell.angle_alpha   90.00
_cell.angle_beta   90.00
_cell.angle_gamma   90.00
#
_symmetry.space_group_name_H-M   'P 1'
#
loop_
_entity.id
_entity.type
_entity.pdbx_description
1 polymer ?
#
loop_
_entity_poly.entity_id
_entity_poly.type
_entity_poly.pdbx_seq_one_letter_code
_entity_poly.pdbx_strand_id
1 'polypeptide(L)'
;TVFEKNDNWWGNHYTHNIDKIELLPIKNDATRVAALLSGEIDYTNVVPVQDIKRINSSMGHAVKMTPQNRTIFFGMDQGSDELNSSNIKGSNPFADKRVRLAMYHALDMDAIQDKVMRGQSVPAGIITAPGVNGHTAARDQRMAYDPATSKKLLAEAGYPDGFEVTLDCPNDRYINDEAICVAAISMFAKIGVTVNLDAKTKSQHFSEVKEGDANGMTSDMYMLGWGVPTFDSHYVYSYLFESSGSWNKVNFSNARVDELVAAMGVETDLDKRNAMIAEAWDITQDDVTYLPLHHQVVNQASKSNVDVPIRMNNEPLFRFANVK
;
A
#
# COMPACT_ATOMS: atom_id res chain seq x y z
N THR A 1 -16.78 13.23 17.75
CA THR A 1 -16.09 14.53 17.72
C THR A 1 -16.95 15.52 17.00
N VAL A 2 -17.09 16.72 17.57
CA VAL A 2 -17.87 17.82 16.98
C VAL A 2 -16.91 18.94 16.61
N PHE A 3 -17.11 19.49 15.42
CA PHE A 3 -16.46 20.72 14.96
C PHE A 3 -17.53 21.75 14.71
N GLU A 4 -17.27 22.98 15.13
CA GLU A 4 -18.12 24.15 14.88
C GLU A 4 -17.33 25.20 14.10
N LYS A 5 -18.03 26.00 13.31
CA LYS A 5 -17.45 27.11 12.57
C LYS A 5 -16.79 28.09 13.53
N ASN A 6 -15.57 28.49 13.21
CA ASN A 6 -14.87 29.54 13.94
C ASN A 6 -15.06 30.88 13.23
N ASP A 7 -15.97 31.71 13.73
CA ASP A 7 -16.23 33.05 13.17
C ASP A 7 -15.06 34.01 13.33
N ASN A 8 -14.12 33.71 14.24
CA ASN A 8 -12.89 34.49 14.46
C ASN A 8 -11.68 33.92 13.70
N TRP A 9 -11.90 33.12 12.65
CA TRP A 9 -10.81 32.57 11.85
C TRP A 9 -10.00 33.71 11.18
N TRP A 10 -8.70 33.73 11.42
CA TRP A 10 -7.77 34.75 10.92
C TRP A 10 -7.37 34.60 9.45
N GLY A 11 -7.56 33.41 8.87
CA GLY A 11 -7.19 33.13 7.49
C GLY A 11 -8.28 33.54 6.49
N ASN A 12 -8.06 33.19 5.21
CA ASN A 12 -9.08 33.43 4.17
C ASN A 12 -10.37 32.66 4.47
N HIS A 13 -11.50 33.35 4.34
CA HIS A 13 -12.79 32.69 4.42
C HIS A 13 -13.04 31.89 3.14
N TYR A 14 -13.19 30.58 3.30
CA TYR A 14 -13.61 29.71 2.21
C TYR A 14 -15.14 29.77 2.07
N THR A 15 -15.61 29.67 0.82
CA THR A 15 -17.05 29.61 0.57
C THR A 15 -17.58 28.25 1.01
N HIS A 16 -18.14 28.18 2.18
CA HIS A 16 -18.84 27.00 2.71
C HIS A 16 -20.15 27.44 3.37
N ASN A 17 -21.09 26.52 3.49
CA ASN A 17 -22.38 26.74 4.11
C ASN A 17 -22.70 25.74 5.23
N ILE A 18 -21.63 25.24 5.89
CA ILE A 18 -21.71 24.27 6.98
C ILE A 18 -21.21 24.96 8.25
N ASP A 19 -22.05 24.98 9.29
CA ASP A 19 -21.72 25.58 10.57
C ASP A 19 -21.26 24.53 11.61
N LYS A 20 -21.67 23.25 11.41
CA LYS A 20 -21.36 22.16 12.33
C LYS A 20 -21.10 20.85 11.61
N ILE A 21 -20.09 20.11 12.06
CA ILE A 21 -19.74 18.76 11.57
C ILE A 21 -19.65 17.82 12.77
N GLU A 22 -20.35 16.70 12.70
CA GLU A 22 -20.26 15.64 13.69
C GLU A 22 -19.58 14.40 13.09
N LEU A 23 -18.43 13.99 13.64
CA LEU A 23 -17.75 12.77 13.25
C LEU A 23 -18.18 11.60 14.16
N LEU A 24 -18.85 10.63 13.56
CA LEU A 24 -19.34 9.41 14.20
C LEU A 24 -18.42 8.23 13.84
N PRO A 25 -17.74 7.58 14.80
CA PRO A 25 -16.90 6.43 14.53
C PRO A 25 -17.75 5.16 14.36
N ILE A 26 -18.05 4.76 13.14
CA ILE A 26 -18.75 3.53 12.80
C ILE A 26 -17.74 2.55 12.19
N LYS A 27 -17.25 1.59 12.99
CA LYS A 27 -16.18 0.67 12.56
C LYS A 27 -16.65 -0.37 11.54
N ASN A 28 -17.87 -0.91 11.75
CA ASN A 28 -18.40 -1.95 10.84
C ASN A 28 -18.85 -1.35 9.51
N ASP A 29 -18.32 -1.87 8.42
CA ASP A 29 -18.57 -1.38 7.06
C ASP A 29 -20.03 -1.45 6.65
N ALA A 30 -20.69 -2.59 6.89
CA ALA A 30 -22.10 -2.76 6.53
C ALA A 30 -23.01 -1.79 7.30
N THR A 31 -22.74 -1.58 8.59
CA THR A 31 -23.46 -0.61 9.43
C THR A 31 -23.23 0.81 8.93
N ARG A 32 -22.00 1.16 8.55
CA ARG A 32 -21.65 2.50 8.02
C ARG A 32 -22.34 2.79 6.70
N VAL A 33 -22.37 1.80 5.77
CA VAL A 33 -23.10 1.94 4.50
C VAL A 33 -24.60 2.04 4.74
N ALA A 34 -25.17 1.26 5.67
CA ALA A 34 -26.58 1.34 6.03
C ALA A 34 -26.93 2.72 6.62
N ALA A 35 -26.11 3.28 7.51
CA ALA A 35 -26.29 4.61 8.08
C ALA A 35 -26.30 5.73 7.01
N LEU A 36 -25.42 5.61 5.98
CA LEU A 36 -25.44 6.53 4.85
C LEU A 36 -26.75 6.41 4.04
N LEU A 37 -27.15 5.20 3.70
CA LEU A 37 -28.35 4.97 2.87
C LEU A 37 -29.66 5.31 3.59
N SER A 38 -29.70 5.19 4.92
CA SER A 38 -30.84 5.62 5.75
C SER A 38 -30.89 7.13 5.98
N GLY A 39 -29.79 7.84 5.70
CA GLY A 39 -29.67 9.27 5.96
C GLY A 39 -29.28 9.64 7.39
N GLU A 40 -28.88 8.67 8.19
CA GLU A 40 -28.32 8.90 9.54
C GLU A 40 -26.98 9.63 9.49
N ILE A 41 -26.16 9.36 8.45
CA ILE A 41 -24.96 10.13 8.12
C ILE A 41 -25.06 10.68 6.70
N ASP A 42 -24.37 11.80 6.45
CA ASP A 42 -24.40 12.50 5.16
C ASP A 42 -23.19 12.18 4.27
N TYR A 43 -22.11 11.68 4.87
CA TYR A 43 -20.83 11.44 4.22
C TYR A 43 -20.04 10.33 4.90
N THR A 44 -19.28 9.55 4.12
CA THR A 44 -18.23 8.64 4.59
C THR A 44 -17.03 8.65 3.65
N ASN A 45 -15.81 8.62 4.19
CA ASN A 45 -14.58 8.65 3.40
C ASN A 45 -13.98 7.26 3.12
N VAL A 46 -14.63 6.19 3.57
CA VAL A 46 -14.23 4.81 3.26
C VAL A 46 -15.47 4.00 2.90
N VAL A 47 -15.57 3.64 1.63
CA VAL A 47 -16.64 2.80 1.10
C VAL A 47 -16.04 1.47 0.66
N PRO A 48 -16.53 0.33 1.13
CA PRO A 48 -16.13 -0.97 0.63
C PRO A 48 -16.40 -1.10 -0.88
N VAL A 49 -15.45 -1.65 -1.63
CA VAL A 49 -15.56 -1.72 -3.09
C VAL A 49 -16.79 -2.50 -3.56
N GLN A 50 -17.26 -3.47 -2.77
CA GLN A 50 -18.45 -4.27 -3.03
C GLN A 50 -19.75 -3.47 -2.94
N ASP A 51 -19.79 -2.35 -2.18
CA ASP A 51 -20.98 -1.55 -1.96
C ASP A 51 -21.12 -0.35 -2.93
N ILE A 52 -20.08 -0.05 -3.71
CA ILE A 52 -20.07 1.11 -4.64
C ILE A 52 -21.26 1.08 -5.58
N LYS A 53 -21.52 -0.08 -6.21
CA LYS A 53 -22.66 -0.23 -7.13
C LYS A 53 -23.99 -0.02 -6.42
N ARG A 54 -24.15 -0.56 -5.21
CA ARG A 54 -25.37 -0.42 -4.40
C ARG A 54 -25.63 1.04 -4.04
N ILE A 55 -24.60 1.76 -3.60
CA ILE A 55 -24.73 3.18 -3.24
C ILE A 55 -25.06 4.03 -4.46
N ASN A 56 -24.36 3.85 -5.59
CA ASN A 56 -24.61 4.59 -6.83
C ASN A 56 -26.00 4.29 -7.44
N SER A 57 -26.58 3.13 -7.13
CA SER A 57 -27.96 2.78 -7.56
C SER A 57 -29.03 3.32 -6.62
N SER A 58 -28.66 3.83 -5.45
CA SER A 58 -29.58 4.45 -4.49
C SER A 58 -29.79 5.91 -4.83
N MET A 59 -31.05 6.28 -5.05
CA MET A 59 -31.40 7.67 -5.37
C MET A 59 -30.92 8.63 -4.25
N GLY A 60 -30.31 9.73 -4.65
CA GLY A 60 -29.85 10.76 -3.71
C GLY A 60 -28.48 10.48 -3.08
N HIS A 61 -27.72 9.47 -3.58
CA HIS A 61 -26.38 9.16 -3.13
C HIS A 61 -25.40 9.07 -4.29
N ALA A 62 -24.11 9.31 -4.04
CA ALA A 62 -23.04 9.16 -5.02
C ALA A 62 -21.73 8.72 -4.36
N VAL A 63 -20.95 7.90 -5.09
CA VAL A 63 -19.58 7.54 -4.72
C VAL A 63 -18.62 8.35 -5.58
N LYS A 64 -17.65 8.99 -4.95
CA LYS A 64 -16.49 9.61 -5.60
C LYS A 64 -15.25 8.77 -5.34
N MET A 65 -14.44 8.59 -6.39
CA MET A 65 -13.17 7.86 -6.33
C MET A 65 -12.02 8.86 -6.41
N THR A 66 -11.05 8.70 -5.54
CA THR A 66 -9.87 9.56 -5.51
C THR A 66 -8.61 8.69 -5.46
N PRO A 67 -7.69 8.81 -6.44
CA PRO A 67 -6.38 8.18 -6.34
C PRO A 67 -5.68 8.61 -5.05
N GLN A 68 -5.08 7.66 -4.35
CA GLN A 68 -4.34 7.92 -3.12
C GLN A 68 -2.84 7.86 -3.38
N ASN A 69 -2.06 8.67 -2.64
CA ASN A 69 -0.60 8.61 -2.65
C ASN A 69 -0.04 7.44 -1.82
N ARG A 70 -0.78 6.33 -1.80
CA ARG A 70 -0.42 5.12 -1.04
C ARG A 70 -0.24 3.95 -1.98
N THR A 71 0.89 3.26 -1.85
CA THR A 71 1.15 2.00 -2.55
C THR A 71 1.10 0.86 -1.55
N ILE A 72 0.37 -0.20 -1.87
CA ILE A 72 0.32 -1.46 -1.13
C ILE A 72 1.37 -2.39 -1.74
N PHE A 73 2.13 -3.09 -0.90
CA PHE A 73 3.21 -3.98 -1.31
C PHE A 73 3.43 -5.11 -0.31
N PHE A 74 4.14 -6.15 -0.73
CA PHE A 74 4.73 -7.14 0.16
C PHE A 74 6.21 -6.87 0.36
N GLY A 75 6.66 -6.98 1.62
CA GLY A 75 8.06 -7.10 1.98
C GLY A 75 8.42 -8.56 2.19
N MET A 76 9.67 -8.93 1.90
CA MET A 76 10.25 -10.25 2.11
C MET A 76 11.55 -10.06 2.89
N ASP A 77 11.73 -10.76 3.99
CA ASP A 77 13.00 -10.69 4.74
C ASP A 77 14.12 -11.30 3.91
N GLN A 78 14.99 -10.46 3.38
CA GLN A 78 16.10 -10.85 2.50
C GLN A 78 17.47 -10.81 3.19
N GLY A 79 17.54 -10.29 4.41
CA GLY A 79 18.80 -10.07 5.09
C GLY A 79 19.07 -11.00 6.29
N SER A 80 18.07 -11.72 6.81
CA SER A 80 18.29 -12.74 7.83
C SER A 80 18.98 -13.97 7.24
N ASP A 81 19.82 -14.64 8.05
CA ASP A 81 20.51 -15.87 7.63
C ASP A 81 19.53 -17.03 7.38
N GLU A 82 18.43 -17.07 8.13
CA GLU A 82 17.35 -18.06 8.05
C GLU A 82 16.01 -17.40 8.32
N LEU A 83 14.95 -17.83 7.63
CA LEU A 83 13.59 -17.36 7.88
C LEU A 83 12.97 -18.09 9.08
N ASN A 84 12.21 -17.33 9.90
CA ASN A 84 11.66 -17.84 11.15
C ASN A 84 10.67 -19.01 10.96
N SER A 85 9.81 -18.91 9.96
CA SER A 85 8.71 -19.85 9.74
C SER A 85 8.89 -20.77 8.52
N SER A 86 10.02 -20.65 7.81
CA SER A 86 10.30 -21.48 6.63
C SER A 86 10.66 -22.93 7.01
N ASN A 87 10.26 -23.86 6.15
CA ASN A 87 10.73 -25.25 6.19
C ASN A 87 12.19 -25.41 5.71
N ILE A 88 12.76 -24.40 5.06
CA ILE A 88 14.17 -24.36 4.66
C ILE A 88 15.00 -23.96 5.88
N LYS A 89 15.98 -24.78 6.24
CA LYS A 89 16.86 -24.56 7.37
C LYS A 89 18.31 -24.30 6.94
N GLY A 90 18.99 -23.41 7.66
CA GLY A 90 20.38 -23.03 7.40
C GLY A 90 20.56 -22.10 6.19
N SER A 91 19.46 -21.58 5.61
CA SER A 91 19.51 -20.58 4.55
C SER A 91 18.19 -19.83 4.42
N ASN A 92 18.27 -18.64 3.82
CA ASN A 92 17.13 -17.78 3.54
C ASN A 92 16.83 -17.78 2.04
N PRO A 93 15.70 -18.36 1.58
CA PRO A 93 15.34 -18.33 0.16
C PRO A 93 15.22 -16.92 -0.41
N PHE A 94 14.72 -15.94 0.37
CA PHE A 94 14.55 -14.56 -0.09
C PHE A 94 15.85 -13.77 -0.20
N ALA A 95 16.98 -14.25 0.32
CA ALA A 95 18.29 -13.66 0.06
C ALA A 95 18.68 -13.75 -1.42
N ASP A 96 18.19 -14.76 -2.15
CA ASP A 96 18.42 -14.90 -3.59
C ASP A 96 17.45 -14.05 -4.39
N LYS A 97 17.97 -13.07 -5.15
CA LYS A 97 17.19 -12.22 -6.08
C LYS A 97 16.31 -13.03 -7.03
N ARG A 98 16.76 -14.21 -7.48
CA ARG A 98 15.97 -15.06 -8.40
C ARG A 98 14.70 -15.54 -7.75
N VAL A 99 14.73 -15.82 -6.45
CA VAL A 99 13.53 -16.20 -5.68
C VAL A 99 12.59 -15.00 -5.56
N ARG A 100 13.09 -13.81 -5.21
CA ARG A 100 12.26 -12.60 -5.13
C ARG A 100 11.62 -12.26 -6.48
N LEU A 101 12.36 -12.42 -7.58
CA LEU A 101 11.86 -12.23 -8.93
C LEU A 101 10.79 -13.27 -9.29
N ALA A 102 10.96 -14.53 -8.87
CA ALA A 102 9.96 -15.58 -9.05
C ALA A 102 8.65 -15.24 -8.33
N MET A 103 8.73 -14.74 -7.09
CA MET A 103 7.57 -14.26 -6.33
C MET A 103 6.89 -13.09 -7.03
N TYR A 104 7.65 -12.17 -7.64
CA TYR A 104 7.10 -11.05 -8.40
C TYR A 104 6.30 -11.52 -9.62
N HIS A 105 6.88 -12.40 -10.45
CA HIS A 105 6.22 -12.94 -11.65
C HIS A 105 5.02 -13.84 -11.34
N ALA A 106 4.90 -14.34 -10.11
CA ALA A 106 3.75 -15.14 -9.69
C ALA A 106 2.47 -14.33 -9.44
N LEU A 107 2.58 -13.00 -9.27
CA LEU A 107 1.47 -12.13 -8.90
C LEU A 107 0.72 -11.59 -10.12
N ASP A 108 -0.50 -12.08 -10.33
CA ASP A 108 -1.46 -11.58 -11.32
C ASP A 108 -2.22 -10.37 -10.75
N MET A 109 -1.65 -9.19 -10.93
CA MET A 109 -2.24 -7.97 -10.39
C MET A 109 -3.47 -7.50 -11.17
N ASP A 110 -3.61 -7.89 -12.43
CA ASP A 110 -4.81 -7.61 -13.21
C ASP A 110 -5.99 -8.42 -12.67
N ALA A 111 -5.76 -9.68 -12.32
CA ALA A 111 -6.77 -10.51 -11.66
C ALA A 111 -7.14 -9.98 -10.26
N ILE A 112 -6.17 -9.49 -9.48
CA ILE A 112 -6.46 -8.84 -8.18
C ILE A 112 -7.26 -7.56 -8.40
N GLN A 113 -6.88 -6.71 -9.35
CA GLN A 113 -7.61 -5.49 -9.68
C GLN A 113 -9.07 -5.78 -10.05
N ASP A 114 -9.29 -6.74 -10.96
CA ASP A 114 -10.63 -7.05 -11.45
C ASP A 114 -11.50 -7.74 -10.38
N LYS A 115 -11.01 -8.84 -9.81
CA LYS A 115 -11.81 -9.75 -8.96
C LYS A 115 -11.86 -9.35 -7.49
N VAL A 116 -10.74 -8.88 -6.93
CA VAL A 116 -10.65 -8.50 -5.52
C VAL A 116 -11.00 -7.02 -5.33
N MET A 117 -10.40 -6.15 -6.13
CA MET A 117 -10.55 -4.70 -6.01
C MET A 117 -11.68 -4.12 -6.87
N ARG A 118 -12.32 -4.91 -7.72
CA ARG A 118 -13.44 -4.49 -8.59
C ARG A 118 -13.13 -3.24 -9.41
N GLY A 119 -11.90 -3.14 -9.92
CA GLY A 119 -11.39 -2.00 -10.67
C GLY A 119 -10.94 -0.82 -9.79
N GLN A 120 -10.99 -0.95 -8.46
CA GLN A 120 -10.67 0.15 -7.52
C GLN A 120 -9.22 0.09 -7.02
N SER A 121 -8.30 -0.14 -7.92
CA SER A 121 -6.85 -0.09 -7.67
C SER A 121 -6.11 0.15 -8.98
N VAL A 122 -4.86 0.59 -8.91
CA VAL A 122 -3.98 0.74 -10.08
C VAL A 122 -2.74 -0.13 -9.83
N PRO A 123 -2.50 -1.21 -10.61
CA PRO A 123 -1.30 -2.01 -10.48
C PRO A 123 -0.03 -1.15 -10.46
N ALA A 124 0.88 -1.40 -9.52
CA ALA A 124 2.05 -0.56 -9.26
C ALA A 124 3.35 -1.32 -9.52
N GLY A 125 4.32 -0.68 -10.17
CA GLY A 125 5.69 -1.16 -10.35
C GLY A 125 6.69 -0.60 -9.34
N ILE A 126 6.35 0.53 -8.67
CA ILE A 126 7.16 1.20 -7.65
C ILE A 126 6.32 1.63 -6.45
N ILE A 127 6.98 1.88 -5.30
CA ILE A 127 6.29 2.36 -4.08
C ILE A 127 6.21 3.90 -4.07
N THR A 128 5.89 4.48 -5.21
CA THR A 128 5.63 5.93 -5.36
C THR A 128 4.46 6.11 -6.29
N ALA A 129 3.34 6.57 -5.74
CA ALA A 129 2.10 6.72 -6.51
C ALA A 129 2.15 7.91 -7.49
N PRO A 130 1.34 7.89 -8.56
CA PRO A 130 1.18 9.04 -9.46
C PRO A 130 0.87 10.33 -8.68
N GLY A 131 1.53 11.43 -9.07
CA GLY A 131 1.42 12.73 -8.39
C GLY A 131 2.43 12.95 -7.26
N VAL A 132 3.24 11.96 -6.91
CA VAL A 132 4.38 12.09 -6.00
C VAL A 132 5.66 12.30 -6.83
N ASN A 133 6.52 13.22 -6.42
CA ASN A 133 7.78 13.46 -7.10
C ASN A 133 8.65 12.19 -7.15
N GLY A 134 9.25 11.91 -8.31
CA GLY A 134 10.00 10.68 -8.58
C GLY A 134 9.16 9.56 -9.21
N HIS A 135 7.82 9.69 -9.25
CA HIS A 135 7.00 8.80 -10.06
C HIS A 135 7.15 9.09 -11.55
N THR A 136 7.31 8.04 -12.33
CA THR A 136 7.16 8.11 -13.79
C THR A 136 6.40 6.87 -14.29
N ALA A 137 5.55 7.04 -15.29
CA ALA A 137 4.80 5.93 -15.87
C ALA A 137 5.71 4.82 -16.43
N ALA A 138 6.91 5.17 -16.85
CA ALA A 138 7.90 4.20 -17.37
C ALA A 138 8.44 3.29 -16.26
N ARG A 139 8.75 3.85 -15.07
CA ARG A 139 9.23 3.07 -13.90
C ARG A 139 8.11 2.33 -13.20
N ASP A 140 6.89 2.83 -13.29
CA ASP A 140 5.72 2.21 -12.68
C ASP A 140 5.14 1.04 -13.48
N GLN A 141 5.87 0.59 -14.53
CA GLN A 141 5.49 -0.62 -15.26
C GLN A 141 5.82 -1.87 -14.46
N ARG A 142 4.82 -2.72 -14.26
CA ARG A 142 5.01 -4.02 -13.64
C ARG A 142 5.66 -5.00 -14.61
N MET A 143 6.47 -5.89 -14.06
CA MET A 143 6.88 -7.10 -14.78
C MET A 143 5.65 -7.98 -15.04
N ALA A 144 5.67 -8.70 -16.15
CA ALA A 144 4.54 -9.54 -16.56
C ALA A 144 4.27 -10.69 -15.56
N TYR A 145 3.00 -11.01 -15.34
CA TYR A 145 2.61 -12.26 -14.70
C TYR A 145 3.05 -13.44 -15.55
N ASP A 146 3.96 -14.26 -15.03
CA ASP A 146 4.52 -15.43 -15.72
C ASP A 146 4.91 -16.54 -14.73
N PRO A 147 3.96 -17.40 -14.34
CA PRO A 147 4.25 -18.50 -13.43
C PRO A 147 5.23 -19.55 -13.99
N ALA A 148 5.41 -19.61 -15.31
CA ALA A 148 6.38 -20.52 -15.91
C ALA A 148 7.81 -20.01 -15.67
N THR A 149 8.05 -18.72 -15.89
CA THR A 149 9.32 -18.07 -15.51
C THR A 149 9.56 -18.16 -14.01
N SER A 150 8.52 -17.98 -13.16
CA SER A 150 8.65 -18.16 -11.71
C SER A 150 9.18 -19.53 -11.33
N LYS A 151 8.60 -20.61 -11.85
CA LYS A 151 9.06 -21.99 -11.59
C LYS A 151 10.49 -22.22 -12.05
N LYS A 152 10.85 -21.71 -13.20
CA LYS A 152 12.22 -21.79 -13.74
C LYS A 152 13.21 -21.12 -12.79
N LEU A 153 12.92 -19.89 -12.36
CA LEU A 153 13.77 -19.12 -11.44
C LEU A 153 13.92 -19.82 -10.08
N LEU A 154 12.85 -20.38 -9.53
CA LEU A 154 12.89 -21.17 -8.30
C LEU A 154 13.81 -22.40 -8.46
N ALA A 155 13.67 -23.13 -9.55
CA ALA A 155 14.52 -24.29 -9.83
C ALA A 155 16.01 -23.90 -9.99
N GLU A 156 16.31 -22.80 -10.70
CA GLU A 156 17.66 -22.27 -10.84
C GLU A 156 18.26 -21.77 -9.53
N ALA A 157 17.41 -21.31 -8.59
CA ALA A 157 17.79 -20.91 -7.25
C ALA A 157 17.98 -22.10 -6.29
N GLY A 158 17.65 -23.34 -6.70
CA GLY A 158 17.78 -24.54 -5.89
C GLY A 158 16.48 -24.98 -5.18
N TYR A 159 15.36 -24.39 -5.51
CA TYR A 159 14.03 -24.68 -4.94
C TYR A 159 13.03 -25.22 -5.99
N PRO A 160 13.33 -26.33 -6.72
CA PRO A 160 12.45 -26.84 -7.79
C PRO A 160 11.09 -27.29 -7.26
N ASP A 161 11.01 -27.73 -6.00
CA ASP A 161 9.79 -28.17 -5.33
C ASP A 161 9.13 -27.06 -4.50
N GLY A 162 9.68 -25.84 -4.55
CA GLY A 162 9.25 -24.71 -3.73
C GLY A 162 9.68 -24.80 -2.27
N PHE A 163 8.99 -24.05 -1.41
CA PHE A 163 9.23 -23.97 0.03
C PHE A 163 8.01 -23.43 0.77
N GLU A 164 8.08 -23.42 2.11
CA GLU A 164 7.03 -22.86 2.96
C GLU A 164 7.52 -21.59 3.64
N VAL A 165 6.62 -20.59 3.77
CA VAL A 165 6.85 -19.32 4.47
C VAL A 165 5.54 -18.81 5.07
N THR A 166 5.62 -17.79 5.94
CA THR A 166 4.45 -17.11 6.51
C THR A 166 4.32 -15.70 5.97
N LEU A 167 3.07 -15.28 5.66
CA LEU A 167 2.71 -13.91 5.28
C LEU A 167 1.90 -13.27 6.41
N ASP A 168 2.47 -12.26 7.04
CA ASP A 168 1.80 -11.38 8.00
C ASP A 168 0.93 -10.36 7.25
N CYS A 169 -0.38 -10.39 7.49
CA CYS A 169 -1.35 -9.59 6.77
C CYS A 169 -2.33 -8.91 7.73
N PRO A 170 -2.55 -7.58 7.63
CA PRO A 170 -3.61 -6.94 8.36
C PRO A 170 -4.98 -7.31 7.77
N ASN A 171 -6.04 -7.23 8.59
CA ASN A 171 -7.41 -7.50 8.13
C ASN A 171 -8.39 -6.33 8.41
N ASP A 172 -7.89 -5.20 8.90
CA ASP A 172 -8.69 -4.01 9.21
C ASP A 172 -7.94 -2.69 8.93
N ARG A 173 -6.93 -2.73 8.02
CA ARG A 173 -6.06 -1.57 7.76
C ARG A 173 -6.21 -0.98 6.36
N TYR A 174 -6.21 -1.80 5.32
CA TYR A 174 -6.28 -1.38 3.93
C TYR A 174 -7.57 -1.90 3.28
N ILE A 175 -7.90 -1.38 2.10
CA ILE A 175 -9.08 -1.85 1.38
C ILE A 175 -8.83 -3.29 0.91
N ASN A 176 -9.65 -4.22 1.38
CA ASN A 176 -9.59 -5.66 1.06
C ASN A 176 -8.23 -6.33 1.33
N ASP A 177 -7.49 -5.87 2.34
CA ASP A 177 -6.16 -6.37 2.69
C ASP A 177 -6.09 -7.90 2.80
N GLU A 178 -6.87 -8.52 3.66
CA GLU A 178 -6.89 -9.99 3.80
C GLU A 178 -7.28 -10.70 2.50
N ALA A 179 -8.24 -10.17 1.74
CA ALA A 179 -8.66 -10.77 0.47
C ALA A 179 -7.55 -10.71 -0.60
N ILE A 180 -6.73 -9.65 -0.60
CA ILE A 180 -5.54 -9.53 -1.46
C ILE A 180 -4.50 -10.59 -1.05
N CYS A 181 -4.23 -10.75 0.25
CA CYS A 181 -3.30 -11.76 0.76
C CYS A 181 -3.75 -13.18 0.36
N VAL A 182 -5.03 -13.53 0.55
CA VAL A 182 -5.60 -14.83 0.14
C VAL A 182 -5.44 -15.07 -1.35
N ALA A 183 -5.69 -14.05 -2.18
CA ALA A 183 -5.50 -14.17 -3.64
C ALA A 183 -4.02 -14.41 -3.99
N ALA A 184 -3.09 -13.66 -3.38
CA ALA A 184 -1.66 -13.81 -3.60
C ALA A 184 -1.15 -15.20 -3.18
N ILE A 185 -1.59 -15.72 -2.04
CA ILE A 185 -1.27 -17.08 -1.56
C ILE A 185 -1.66 -18.14 -2.59
N SER A 186 -2.87 -18.01 -3.17
CA SER A 186 -3.33 -18.91 -4.21
C SER A 186 -2.48 -18.83 -5.49
N MET A 187 -1.85 -17.67 -5.76
CA MET A 187 -0.95 -17.48 -6.89
C MET A 187 0.44 -18.08 -6.60
N PHE A 188 0.98 -17.89 -5.40
CA PHE A 188 2.25 -18.48 -4.97
C PHE A 188 2.19 -20.02 -4.94
N ALA A 189 1.06 -20.58 -4.53
CA ALA A 189 0.86 -22.04 -4.57
C ALA A 189 1.01 -22.61 -5.99
N LYS A 190 0.66 -21.88 -7.05
CA LYS A 190 0.83 -22.32 -8.44
C LYS A 190 2.28 -22.52 -8.85
N ILE A 191 3.21 -21.85 -8.17
CA ILE A 191 4.63 -21.96 -8.44
C ILE A 191 5.37 -22.87 -7.43
N GLY A 192 4.65 -23.52 -6.52
CA GLY A 192 5.19 -24.45 -5.52
C GLY A 192 5.51 -23.80 -4.18
N VAL A 193 5.33 -22.49 -4.00
CA VAL A 193 5.55 -21.84 -2.72
C VAL A 193 4.29 -21.87 -1.87
N THR A 194 4.36 -22.57 -0.75
CA THR A 194 3.30 -22.60 0.27
C THR A 194 3.43 -21.40 1.17
N VAL A 195 2.43 -20.54 1.20
CA VAL A 195 2.40 -19.36 2.05
C VAL A 195 1.30 -19.52 3.10
N ASN A 196 1.68 -19.59 4.37
CA ASN A 196 0.76 -19.65 5.49
C ASN A 196 0.30 -18.22 5.84
N LEU A 197 -1.02 -17.99 5.84
CA LEU A 197 -1.58 -16.68 6.16
C LEU A 197 -1.63 -16.48 7.67
N ASP A 198 -1.02 -15.42 8.14
CA ASP A 198 -1.17 -14.91 9.51
C ASP A 198 -1.94 -13.58 9.47
N ALA A 199 -3.28 -13.67 9.41
CA ALA A 199 -4.18 -12.52 9.35
C ALA A 199 -4.50 -11.99 10.74
N LYS A 200 -4.27 -10.71 10.99
CA LYS A 200 -4.44 -10.08 12.30
C LYS A 200 -4.90 -8.63 12.23
N THR A 201 -5.32 -8.10 13.38
CA THR A 201 -5.70 -6.68 13.46
C THR A 201 -4.51 -5.78 13.17
N LYS A 202 -4.78 -4.56 12.65
CA LYS A 202 -3.71 -3.57 12.37
C LYS A 202 -2.81 -3.32 13.58
N SER A 203 -3.35 -3.36 14.79
CA SER A 203 -2.56 -3.10 16.01
C SER A 203 -1.54 -4.19 16.26
N GLN A 204 -1.94 -5.46 16.10
CA GLN A 204 -1.04 -6.61 16.22
C GLN A 204 -0.03 -6.63 15.06
N HIS A 205 -0.52 -6.47 13.83
CA HIS A 205 0.31 -6.42 12.63
C HIS A 205 1.43 -5.37 12.73
N PHE A 206 1.09 -4.13 13.09
CA PHE A 206 2.10 -3.08 13.21
C PHE A 206 3.05 -3.26 14.40
N SER A 207 2.58 -3.84 15.52
CA SER A 207 3.47 -4.21 16.62
C SER A 207 4.52 -5.20 16.13
N GLU A 208 4.10 -6.30 15.52
CA GLU A 208 4.98 -7.37 15.07
C GLU A 208 5.94 -6.94 13.95
N VAL A 209 5.45 -6.22 12.94
CA VAL A 209 6.32 -5.69 11.87
C VAL A 209 7.35 -4.68 12.40
N LYS A 210 7.03 -3.93 13.47
CA LYS A 210 7.98 -2.97 14.07
C LYS A 210 9.00 -3.63 14.99
N GLU A 211 8.54 -4.58 15.79
CA GLU A 211 9.29 -5.16 16.89
C GLU A 211 10.29 -6.24 16.45
N GLY A 212 10.45 -6.45 15.14
CA GLY A 212 11.43 -7.40 14.64
C GLY A 212 12.62 -7.51 15.59
N ASP A 213 12.98 -8.70 16.00
CA ASP A 213 14.04 -8.94 16.97
C ASP A 213 15.43 -8.52 16.44
N ALA A 214 16.47 -8.66 17.27
CA ALA A 214 17.86 -8.35 16.89
C ALA A 214 18.38 -9.22 15.72
N ASN A 215 17.63 -10.24 15.30
CA ASN A 215 17.96 -11.18 14.25
C ASN A 215 17.11 -11.01 12.99
N GLY A 216 16.21 -9.99 12.93
CA GLY A 216 15.36 -9.73 11.78
C GLY A 216 13.87 -9.64 12.10
N MET A 217 13.04 -9.86 11.10
CA MET A 217 11.58 -9.82 11.24
C MET A 217 11.03 -11.04 11.97
N THR A 218 9.89 -10.85 12.63
CA THR A 218 9.10 -11.98 13.18
C THR A 218 8.41 -12.77 12.08
N SER A 219 8.12 -12.16 10.93
CA SER A 219 7.46 -12.76 9.78
C SER A 219 8.37 -12.84 8.56
N ASP A 220 8.32 -13.94 7.81
CA ASP A 220 9.11 -14.12 6.58
C ASP A 220 8.69 -13.12 5.49
N MET A 221 7.39 -12.84 5.41
CA MET A 221 6.77 -11.85 4.53
C MET A 221 5.72 -11.01 5.26
N TYR A 222 5.48 -9.80 4.80
CA TYR A 222 4.42 -8.94 5.34
C TYR A 222 3.78 -8.06 4.28
N MET A 223 2.52 -7.68 4.49
CA MET A 223 1.85 -6.63 3.72
C MET A 223 2.04 -5.28 4.39
N LEU A 224 2.39 -4.26 3.61
CA LEU A 224 2.38 -2.88 4.08
C LEU A 224 1.81 -1.94 3.00
N GLY A 225 1.28 -0.80 3.43
CA GLY A 225 0.87 0.28 2.55
C GLY A 225 1.57 1.57 2.95
N TRP A 226 2.35 2.14 2.05
CA TRP A 226 3.13 3.35 2.31
C TRP A 226 2.52 4.57 1.63
N GLY A 227 2.08 5.52 2.43
CA GLY A 227 1.65 6.84 1.98
C GLY A 227 2.80 7.85 2.08
N VAL A 228 2.86 8.78 1.15
CA VAL A 228 3.97 9.75 1.03
C VAL A 228 3.50 11.16 1.41
N PRO A 229 3.53 11.55 2.69
CA PRO A 229 2.98 12.83 3.15
C PRO A 229 3.75 14.05 2.61
N THR A 230 5.02 13.89 2.27
CA THR A 230 5.87 14.93 1.68
C THR A 230 5.66 15.09 0.17
N PHE A 231 4.92 14.18 -0.46
CA PHE A 231 4.78 14.09 -1.93
C PHE A 231 6.12 13.99 -2.66
N ASP A 232 7.11 13.31 -2.04
CA ASP A 232 8.45 13.13 -2.60
C ASP A 232 9.02 11.75 -2.28
N SER A 233 9.64 11.08 -3.27
CA SER A 233 10.20 9.74 -3.15
C SER A 233 11.32 9.61 -2.13
N HIS A 234 12.01 10.70 -1.77
CA HIS A 234 13.00 10.66 -0.69
C HIS A 234 12.39 10.11 0.62
N TYR A 235 11.11 10.43 0.90
CA TYR A 235 10.42 9.89 2.07
C TYR A 235 10.28 8.35 2.01
N VAL A 236 10.06 7.80 0.81
CA VAL A 236 10.01 6.34 0.61
C VAL A 236 11.38 5.73 0.89
N TYR A 237 12.44 6.33 0.33
CA TYR A 237 13.80 5.81 0.45
C TYR A 237 14.34 5.89 1.87
N SER A 238 14.19 7.02 2.55
CA SER A 238 14.71 7.21 3.92
C SER A 238 14.06 6.32 4.97
N TYR A 239 12.86 5.79 4.70
CA TYR A 239 12.17 4.90 5.63
C TYR A 239 12.23 3.43 5.25
N LEU A 240 12.12 3.10 3.95
CA LEU A 240 11.96 1.71 3.49
C LEU A 240 13.23 1.10 2.90
N PHE A 241 14.13 1.91 2.31
CA PHE A 241 15.26 1.39 1.54
C PHE A 241 16.63 1.74 2.14
N GLU A 242 16.75 2.87 2.84
CA GLU A 242 17.99 3.19 3.56
C GLU A 242 18.32 2.07 4.55
N SER A 243 19.58 1.64 4.61
CA SER A 243 20.01 0.51 5.47
C SER A 243 19.64 0.73 6.94
N SER A 244 19.62 2.00 7.40
CA SER A 244 19.20 2.42 8.74
C SER A 244 17.72 2.80 8.84
N GLY A 245 16.96 2.68 7.75
CA GLY A 245 15.58 3.12 7.67
C GLY A 245 14.68 2.42 8.69
N SER A 246 13.92 3.17 9.47
CA SER A 246 13.13 2.63 10.60
C SER A 246 12.03 1.65 10.18
N TRP A 247 11.68 1.64 8.91
CA TRP A 247 10.71 0.75 8.27
C TRP A 247 11.34 -0.18 7.21
N ASN A 248 12.67 -0.22 7.13
CA ASN A 248 13.38 -1.21 6.33
C ASN A 248 13.33 -2.57 7.05
N LYS A 249 12.18 -3.22 6.96
CA LYS A 249 11.90 -4.49 7.64
C LYS A 249 12.17 -5.72 6.75
N VAL A 250 12.73 -5.48 5.58
CA VAL A 250 13.24 -6.53 4.69
C VAL A 250 14.75 -6.74 4.83
N ASN A 251 15.40 -5.98 5.72
CA ASN A 251 16.85 -6.01 5.96
C ASN A 251 17.66 -5.77 4.67
N PHE A 252 17.13 -4.93 3.76
CA PHE A 252 17.86 -4.50 2.57
C PHE A 252 19.03 -3.59 2.97
N SER A 253 20.17 -3.76 2.33
CA SER A 253 21.34 -2.90 2.52
C SER A 253 22.07 -2.70 1.20
N ASN A 254 22.26 -1.43 0.82
CA ASN A 254 23.01 -1.05 -0.36
C ASN A 254 23.67 0.31 -0.15
N ALA A 255 25.00 0.33 -0.09
CA ALA A 255 25.77 1.55 0.18
C ALA A 255 25.49 2.68 -0.83
N ARG A 256 25.26 2.34 -2.10
CA ARG A 256 24.94 3.37 -3.12
C ARG A 256 23.56 3.99 -2.89
N VAL A 257 22.57 3.20 -2.47
CA VAL A 257 21.25 3.73 -2.10
C VAL A 257 21.37 4.63 -0.87
N ASP A 258 22.15 4.26 0.14
CA ASP A 258 22.37 5.09 1.33
C ASP A 258 23.03 6.42 0.98
N GLU A 259 24.06 6.43 0.11
CA GLU A 259 24.67 7.65 -0.42
C GLU A 259 23.66 8.54 -1.14
N LEU A 260 22.82 7.95 -2.01
CA LEU A 260 21.80 8.68 -2.74
C LEU A 260 20.75 9.28 -1.80
N VAL A 261 20.30 8.55 -0.79
CA VAL A 261 19.34 9.06 0.21
C VAL A 261 19.90 10.26 0.95
N ALA A 262 21.15 10.18 1.43
CA ALA A 262 21.81 11.29 2.09
C ALA A 262 21.96 12.52 1.17
N ALA A 263 22.35 12.29 -0.11
CA ALA A 263 22.50 13.36 -1.09
C ALA A 263 21.15 14.02 -1.46
N MET A 264 20.07 13.24 -1.68
CA MET A 264 18.73 13.76 -1.93
C MET A 264 18.22 14.65 -0.80
N GLY A 265 18.62 14.39 0.45
CA GLY A 265 18.19 15.15 1.62
C GLY A 265 18.65 16.60 1.64
N VAL A 266 19.74 16.92 0.90
CA VAL A 266 20.38 18.24 0.88
C VAL A 266 20.41 18.90 -0.50
N GLU A 267 20.13 18.16 -1.58
CA GLU A 267 20.15 18.70 -2.94
C GLU A 267 18.93 19.59 -3.19
N THR A 268 19.16 20.81 -3.61
CA THR A 268 18.13 21.82 -3.91
C THR A 268 17.85 22.00 -5.40
N ASP A 269 18.74 21.52 -6.27
CA ASP A 269 18.53 21.46 -7.70
C ASP A 269 17.60 20.27 -8.02
N LEU A 270 16.40 20.56 -8.53
CA LEU A 270 15.37 19.54 -8.76
C LEU A 270 15.79 18.50 -9.81
N ASP A 271 16.52 18.90 -10.84
CA ASP A 271 16.92 17.98 -11.91
C ASP A 271 17.97 16.99 -11.39
N LYS A 272 18.96 17.46 -10.63
CA LYS A 272 19.96 16.61 -10.00
C LYS A 272 19.32 15.69 -8.98
N ARG A 273 18.41 16.22 -8.16
CA ARG A 273 17.69 15.45 -7.14
C ARG A 273 16.81 14.35 -7.78
N ASN A 274 16.11 14.68 -8.86
CA ASN A 274 15.31 13.70 -9.60
C ASN A 274 16.17 12.64 -10.30
N ALA A 275 17.37 12.99 -10.76
CA ALA A 275 18.32 12.00 -11.27
C ALA A 275 18.78 11.01 -10.18
N MET A 276 19.04 11.48 -8.96
CA MET A 276 19.37 10.62 -7.82
C MET A 276 18.18 9.69 -7.45
N ILE A 277 16.95 10.22 -7.42
CA ILE A 277 15.75 9.41 -7.20
C ILE A 277 15.61 8.35 -8.30
N ALA A 278 15.86 8.72 -9.54
CA ALA A 278 15.79 7.80 -10.67
C ALA A 278 16.81 6.66 -10.55
N GLU A 279 18.07 6.97 -10.23
CA GLU A 279 19.13 5.97 -10.01
C GLU A 279 18.77 5.03 -8.86
N ALA A 280 18.25 5.56 -7.75
CA ALA A 280 17.83 4.76 -6.61
C ALA A 280 16.71 3.77 -7.00
N TRP A 281 15.72 4.20 -7.82
CA TRP A 281 14.68 3.29 -8.33
C TRP A 281 15.28 2.23 -9.27
N ASP A 282 16.21 2.59 -10.13
CA ASP A 282 16.85 1.61 -11.04
C ASP A 282 17.57 0.51 -10.25
N ILE A 283 18.28 0.86 -9.16
CA ILE A 283 18.96 -0.10 -8.28
C ILE A 283 17.95 -1.01 -7.56
N THR A 284 16.93 -0.42 -6.94
CA THR A 284 16.01 -1.17 -6.06
C THR A 284 14.97 -1.98 -6.83
N GLN A 285 14.58 -1.56 -8.03
CA GLN A 285 13.76 -2.37 -8.94
C GLN A 285 14.56 -3.55 -9.51
N ASP A 286 15.83 -3.31 -9.90
CA ASP A 286 16.68 -4.40 -10.34
C ASP A 286 16.89 -5.44 -9.24
N ASP A 287 17.09 -5.02 -7.99
CA ASP A 287 17.22 -5.92 -6.84
C ASP A 287 15.92 -6.67 -6.48
N VAL A 288 14.74 -6.18 -6.90
CA VAL A 288 13.43 -6.69 -6.47
C VAL A 288 13.29 -6.64 -4.94
N THR A 289 13.67 -5.50 -4.35
CA THR A 289 13.69 -5.31 -2.89
C THR A 289 12.32 -5.51 -2.25
N TYR A 290 11.26 -5.05 -2.91
CA TYR A 290 9.85 -5.22 -2.52
C TYR A 290 9.03 -5.75 -3.68
N LEU A 291 7.82 -6.24 -3.37
CA LEU A 291 6.81 -6.59 -4.36
C LEU A 291 5.68 -5.54 -4.35
N PRO A 292 5.77 -4.44 -5.11
CA PRO A 292 4.68 -3.49 -5.23
C PRO A 292 3.44 -4.19 -5.80
N LEU A 293 2.27 -3.93 -5.21
CA LEU A 293 1.00 -4.52 -5.66
C LEU A 293 0.19 -3.50 -6.42
N HIS A 294 -0.29 -2.46 -5.74
CA HIS A 294 -1.12 -1.43 -6.38
C HIS A 294 -1.09 -0.11 -5.63
N HIS A 295 -1.34 0.98 -6.35
CA HIS A 295 -1.71 2.25 -5.77
C HIS A 295 -3.19 2.20 -5.36
N GLN A 296 -3.46 2.59 -4.12
CA GLN A 296 -4.79 2.53 -3.54
C GLN A 296 -5.67 3.66 -4.10
N VAL A 297 -6.94 3.34 -4.34
CA VAL A 297 -7.99 4.31 -4.64
C VAL A 297 -8.91 4.42 -3.45
N VAL A 298 -9.17 5.63 -2.97
CA VAL A 298 -10.12 5.87 -1.90
C VAL A 298 -11.49 6.13 -2.48
N ASN A 299 -12.47 5.41 -1.98
CA ASN A 299 -13.86 5.57 -2.32
C ASN A 299 -14.57 6.28 -1.16
N GLN A 300 -15.08 7.48 -1.42
CA GLN A 300 -15.92 8.23 -0.51
C GLN A 300 -17.36 8.26 -1.03
N ALA A 301 -18.33 8.29 -0.15
CA ALA A 301 -19.71 8.42 -0.53
C ALA A 301 -20.42 9.50 0.27
N SER A 302 -21.40 10.17 -0.38
CA SER A 302 -22.19 11.20 0.25
C SER A 302 -23.61 11.19 -0.29
N LYS A 303 -24.52 11.90 0.41
CA LYS A 303 -25.74 12.38 -0.23
C LYS A 303 -25.39 13.24 -1.45
N SER A 304 -26.17 13.19 -2.52
CA SER A 304 -25.84 13.86 -3.79
C SER A 304 -25.75 15.38 -3.69
N ASN A 305 -26.37 15.97 -2.67
CA ASN A 305 -26.29 17.40 -2.37
C ASN A 305 -25.10 17.77 -1.45
N VAL A 306 -24.35 16.79 -0.95
CA VAL A 306 -23.18 17.00 -0.07
C VAL A 306 -21.90 16.81 -0.85
N ASP A 307 -21.06 17.84 -0.89
CA ASP A 307 -19.75 17.82 -1.54
C ASP A 307 -18.64 18.05 -0.51
N VAL A 308 -17.80 17.03 -0.32
CA VAL A 308 -16.61 17.09 0.54
C VAL A 308 -15.38 16.76 -0.31
N PRO A 309 -14.52 17.74 -0.62
CA PRO A 309 -13.25 17.46 -1.29
C PRO A 309 -12.33 16.62 -0.41
N ILE A 310 -11.57 15.74 -1.02
CA ILE A 310 -10.60 14.87 -0.34
C ILE A 310 -9.24 15.00 -1.01
N ARG A 311 -8.16 14.96 -0.21
CA ARG A 311 -6.78 14.94 -0.71
C ARG A 311 -6.33 13.52 -1.02
N MET A 312 -5.28 13.40 -1.81
CA MET A 312 -4.64 12.13 -2.14
C MET A 312 -4.08 11.39 -0.89
N ASN A 313 -3.83 12.08 0.22
CA ASN A 313 -3.47 11.47 1.50
C ASN A 313 -4.67 10.94 2.31
N ASN A 314 -5.87 10.90 1.72
CA ASN A 314 -7.14 10.49 2.33
C ASN A 314 -7.64 11.46 3.43
N GLU A 315 -7.31 12.73 3.35
CA GLU A 315 -7.75 13.76 4.30
C GLU A 315 -8.96 14.52 3.71
N PRO A 316 -10.17 14.39 4.30
CA PRO A 316 -11.33 15.20 3.93
C PRO A 316 -11.08 16.68 4.25
N LEU A 317 -11.37 17.55 3.28
CA LEU A 317 -11.20 18.99 3.43
C LEU A 317 -12.53 19.65 3.83
N PHE A 318 -12.95 19.44 5.07
CA PHE A 318 -14.23 19.94 5.57
C PHE A 318 -14.42 21.46 5.43
N ARG A 319 -13.32 22.22 5.47
CA ARG A 319 -13.35 23.69 5.24
C ARG A 319 -13.81 24.10 3.83
N PHE A 320 -13.85 23.16 2.90
CA PHE A 320 -14.35 23.36 1.54
C PHE A 320 -15.64 22.57 1.27
N ALA A 321 -16.19 21.93 2.30
CA ALA A 321 -17.41 21.17 2.15
C ALA A 321 -18.62 22.08 1.94
N ASN A 322 -19.54 21.62 1.09
CA ASN A 322 -20.75 22.37 0.76
C ASN A 322 -21.95 21.44 0.70
N VAL A 323 -23.12 21.96 1.12
CA VAL A 323 -24.44 21.36 0.93
C VAL A 323 -25.18 22.21 -0.11
N LYS A 324 -25.64 21.57 -1.20
CA LYS A 324 -26.40 22.21 -2.30
C LYS A 324 -27.91 22.22 -2.01
#